data_9a78c8ec5afe9e98a405b029ee0d2d1b
#
_entry.id   9a78c8ec5afe9e98a405b029ee0d2d1b
#
_cell.length_a   1.000
_cell.length_b   1.000
_cell.length_c   1.000
_cell.angle_alpha   90.00
_cell.angle_beta   90.00
_cell.angle_gamma   90.00
#
_symmetry.space_group_name_H-M   'P 1'
#
loop_
_entity.id
_entity.type
_entity.pdbx_description
1 polymer ?
#
loop_
_entity_poly.entity_id
_entity_poly.type
_entity_poly.pdbx_seq_one_letter_code
_entity_poly.pdbx_strand_id
1 'polypeptide(L)'
;MRVQLAGVAKRYGAQVVLDQVSLTVGPRARVGLVGPNGVGKSTLLRILAGIETPDEGVVSRAPERLTVGYLEQERAAVTGESVVEALARRTGVLEAERELEGSADALARSASAADRYSVALERFLALGGADFHARARTACTELGLGVDLDRGLEGVSGGEAARVALAAILLSRFDVLLLDEPTNDLDFDGLERLEGFVETYRGALVVVSHDRAFLDRTVDRIAAIEPDTRHVREWAGGWSEYESARDAERAAALAAFEQAQVRRRQLTELLGTRRTEARAKGASLGDKTGGQDRRATHALETKVRQAERLLERNELPAKPFESWQLNLTLRAGVRQSEQVLELTGAVGQRGAFRLGPVDVDLAPGERLSIAGANGSGKSTLLAMLLGEVALVAGTRSVGRSTVVGAIGQDRAAYAGDASLLEEVTARTGLSPVAARTLVAKFGLGANHVKRSCSSLSPGERTRAHLAELQALGVNVVVLDEPTNHLDLEAVEQLEVALGGYDGTLVVVSHDRRFLERVAPTREIRV
;
A
#
# COMPACT_ATOMS: atom_id res chain seq x y z
N MET A 1 -5.75 29.67 7.16
CA MET A 1 -6.10 28.28 7.53
C MET A 1 -4.84 27.42 7.46
N ARG A 2 -4.43 26.79 8.57
CA ARG A 2 -3.21 25.96 8.62
C ARG A 2 -3.27 24.98 9.77
N VAL A 3 -2.91 23.72 9.52
CA VAL A 3 -2.57 22.73 10.55
C VAL A 3 -1.09 22.43 10.46
N GLN A 4 -0.38 22.45 11.57
CA GLN A 4 1.06 22.22 11.62
C GLN A 4 1.40 21.25 12.73
N LEU A 5 2.21 20.26 12.38
CA LEU A 5 2.92 19.37 13.29
C LEU A 5 4.37 19.88 13.41
N ALA A 6 4.89 19.92 14.61
CA ALA A 6 6.29 20.30 14.89
C ALA A 6 6.93 19.31 15.85
N GLY A 7 7.90 18.53 15.34
CA GLY A 7 8.67 17.56 16.12
C GLY A 7 7.81 16.47 16.78
N VAL A 8 6.75 16.02 16.12
CA VAL A 8 5.81 15.04 16.68
C VAL A 8 6.43 13.66 16.73
N ALA A 9 6.38 13.02 17.90
CA ALA A 9 6.73 11.63 18.11
C ALA A 9 5.56 10.84 18.69
N LYS A 10 5.47 9.53 18.32
CA LYS A 10 4.45 8.61 18.83
C LYS A 10 5.01 7.22 18.99
N ARG A 11 4.69 6.60 20.14
CA ARG A 11 5.14 5.24 20.50
C ARG A 11 3.96 4.40 20.97
N TYR A 12 3.97 3.12 20.65
CA TYR A 12 3.08 2.13 21.24
C TYR A 12 3.93 1.09 21.98
N GLY A 13 3.94 1.18 23.30
CA GLY A 13 4.87 0.39 24.11
C GLY A 13 6.32 0.69 23.77
N ALA A 14 7.08 -0.31 23.35
CA ALA A 14 8.48 -0.15 22.93
C ALA A 14 8.66 0.26 21.46
N GLN A 15 7.59 0.22 20.67
CA GLN A 15 7.67 0.48 19.24
C GLN A 15 7.52 1.99 18.95
N VAL A 16 8.54 2.58 18.31
CA VAL A 16 8.47 3.94 17.77
C VAL A 16 7.74 3.87 16.42
N VAL A 17 6.65 4.63 16.29
CA VAL A 17 5.83 4.69 15.06
C VAL A 17 6.09 5.98 14.31
N LEU A 18 6.23 7.10 15.01
CA LEU A 18 6.59 8.40 14.44
C LEU A 18 7.72 9.00 15.28
N ASP A 19 8.69 9.62 14.62
CA ASP A 19 9.80 10.28 15.29
C ASP A 19 10.09 11.64 14.64
N GLN A 20 10.11 12.70 15.46
CA GLN A 20 10.41 14.09 15.05
C GLN A 20 9.67 14.58 13.79
N VAL A 21 8.43 14.11 13.61
CA VAL A 21 7.63 14.44 12.43
C VAL A 21 7.23 15.91 12.42
N SER A 22 7.55 16.59 11.35
CA SER A 22 7.12 17.96 11.07
C SER A 22 6.43 18.01 9.73
N LEU A 23 5.20 18.52 9.70
CA LEU A 23 4.36 18.61 8.49
C LEU A 23 3.47 19.84 8.59
N THR A 24 3.34 20.60 7.51
CA THR A 24 2.44 21.75 7.45
C THR A 24 1.39 21.58 6.36
N VAL A 25 0.12 21.60 6.73
CA VAL A 25 -1.01 21.57 5.80
C VAL A 25 -1.58 22.98 5.70
N GLY A 26 -1.27 23.66 4.59
CA GLY A 26 -1.72 25.01 4.29
C GLY A 26 -3.10 25.06 3.62
N PRO A 27 -3.58 26.28 3.27
CA PRO A 27 -4.87 26.42 2.58
C PRO A 27 -4.84 25.73 1.21
N ARG A 28 -5.88 24.98 0.89
CA ARG A 28 -6.00 24.24 -0.37
C ARG A 28 -4.88 23.27 -0.69
N ALA A 29 -4.00 22.95 0.27
CA ALA A 29 -2.95 21.96 0.07
C ALA A 29 -3.56 20.60 -0.33
N ARG A 30 -2.89 19.89 -1.22
CA ARG A 30 -3.22 18.53 -1.66
C ARG A 30 -2.03 17.63 -1.36
N VAL A 31 -2.06 16.95 -0.23
CA VAL A 31 -0.93 16.17 0.26
C VAL A 31 -1.23 14.68 0.16
N GLY A 32 -0.42 13.95 -0.59
CA GLY A 32 -0.38 12.49 -0.57
C GLY A 32 0.53 12.00 0.55
N LEU A 33 0.00 11.24 1.51
CA LEU A 33 0.78 10.63 2.58
C LEU A 33 1.07 9.16 2.23
N VAL A 34 2.33 8.83 2.03
CA VAL A 34 2.75 7.51 1.56
C VAL A 34 3.77 6.86 2.49
N GLY A 35 3.96 5.56 2.33
CA GLY A 35 4.90 4.75 3.09
C GLY A 35 4.41 3.30 3.26
N PRO A 36 5.28 2.37 3.72
CA PRO A 36 4.92 0.98 3.92
C PRO A 36 3.74 0.78 4.88
N ASN A 37 3.11 -0.39 4.81
CA ASN A 37 2.07 -0.73 5.77
C ASN A 37 2.63 -0.82 7.20
N GLY A 38 1.88 -0.27 8.17
CA GLY A 38 2.31 -0.23 9.58
C GLY A 38 3.38 0.82 9.90
N VAL A 39 3.76 1.71 8.96
CA VAL A 39 4.75 2.76 9.20
C VAL A 39 4.24 3.92 10.06
N GLY A 40 2.91 4.06 10.20
CA GLY A 40 2.29 5.11 11.03
C GLY A 40 1.42 6.11 10.26
N LYS A 41 1.04 5.84 9.01
CA LYS A 41 0.19 6.73 8.19
C LYS A 41 -1.11 7.11 8.90
N SER A 42 -1.92 6.10 9.28
CA SER A 42 -3.20 6.33 9.99
C SER A 42 -3.00 6.98 11.36
N THR A 43 -1.91 6.66 12.08
CA THR A 43 -1.55 7.32 13.34
C THR A 43 -1.30 8.82 13.13
N LEU A 44 -0.56 9.17 12.07
CA LEU A 44 -0.32 10.57 11.72
C LEU A 44 -1.61 11.31 11.36
N LEU A 45 -2.52 10.67 10.60
CA LEU A 45 -3.84 11.24 10.30
C LEU A 45 -4.68 11.45 11.57
N ARG A 46 -4.70 10.47 12.49
CA ARG A 46 -5.41 10.60 13.78
C ARG A 46 -4.86 11.71 14.65
N ILE A 47 -3.54 11.92 14.66
CA ILE A 47 -2.91 13.04 15.36
C ILE A 47 -3.28 14.38 14.70
N LEU A 48 -3.26 14.49 13.37
CA LEU A 48 -3.72 15.67 12.65
C LEU A 48 -5.20 16.00 12.93
N ALA A 49 -6.04 14.95 13.02
CA ALA A 49 -7.44 15.07 13.36
C ALA A 49 -7.67 15.48 14.84
N GLY A 50 -6.67 15.31 15.71
CA GLY A 50 -6.80 15.52 17.15
C GLY A 50 -7.55 14.40 17.87
N ILE A 51 -7.71 13.26 17.23
CA ILE A 51 -8.28 12.03 17.81
C ILE A 51 -7.26 11.36 18.73
N GLU A 52 -5.99 11.47 18.36
CA GLU A 52 -4.88 10.92 19.11
C GLU A 52 -3.88 12.02 19.50
N THR A 53 -3.37 11.97 20.73
CA THR A 53 -2.35 12.91 21.21
C THR A 53 -0.96 12.36 20.92
N PRO A 54 -0.02 13.19 20.42
CA PRO A 54 1.37 12.79 20.32
C PRO A 54 2.01 12.65 21.71
N ASP A 55 3.07 11.84 21.80
CA ASP A 55 3.84 11.70 23.04
C ASP A 55 4.85 12.85 23.21
N GLU A 56 5.36 13.38 22.08
CA GLU A 56 6.25 14.55 22.04
C GLU A 56 5.86 15.46 20.86
N GLY A 57 6.25 16.73 20.92
CA GLY A 57 5.97 17.71 19.87
C GLY A 57 4.63 18.41 20.06
N VAL A 58 4.24 19.22 19.07
CA VAL A 58 3.06 20.09 19.16
C VAL A 58 2.25 20.02 17.86
N VAL A 59 0.92 19.98 18.01
CA VAL A 59 -0.07 20.16 16.93
C VAL A 59 -0.70 21.54 17.09
N SER A 60 -0.57 22.40 16.08
CA SER A 60 -1.16 23.74 16.10
C SER A 60 -2.15 23.93 14.94
N ARG A 61 -3.23 24.65 15.21
CA ARG A 61 -4.29 24.99 14.24
C ARG A 61 -4.49 26.50 14.18
N ALA A 62 -4.59 27.03 12.98
CA ALA A 62 -4.85 28.46 12.79
C ALA A 62 -5.87 28.65 11.63
N PRO A 63 -7.05 29.22 11.88
CA PRO A 63 -7.59 29.63 13.18
C PRO A 63 -7.85 28.44 14.13
N GLU A 64 -7.99 28.70 15.43
CA GLU A 64 -8.24 27.66 16.44
C GLU A 64 -9.54 26.86 16.18
N ARG A 65 -10.55 27.50 15.59
CA ARG A 65 -11.87 26.92 15.25
C ARG A 65 -11.89 26.13 13.93
N LEU A 66 -10.71 25.88 13.33
CA LEU A 66 -10.60 25.14 12.08
C LEU A 66 -11.18 23.74 12.21
N THR A 67 -12.08 23.38 11.28
CA THR A 67 -12.73 22.07 11.25
C THR A 67 -11.85 21.06 10.53
N VAL A 68 -11.58 19.92 11.19
CA VAL A 68 -10.81 18.81 10.61
C VAL A 68 -11.69 17.58 10.59
N GLY A 69 -11.91 17.02 9.41
CA GLY A 69 -12.62 15.75 9.21
C GLY A 69 -11.62 14.63 8.97
N TYR A 70 -11.85 13.49 9.60
CA TYR A 70 -11.09 12.27 9.36
C TYR A 70 -12.03 11.14 8.96
N LEU A 71 -11.83 10.62 7.76
CA LEU A 71 -12.59 9.51 7.21
C LEU A 71 -11.69 8.28 7.12
N GLU A 72 -11.93 7.34 8.02
CA GLU A 72 -11.24 6.05 8.10
C GLU A 72 -11.71 5.10 7.00
N GLN A 73 -10.81 4.22 6.58
CA GLN A 73 -11.06 3.17 5.59
C GLN A 73 -12.20 2.24 6.02
N GLU A 74 -12.18 1.75 7.26
CA GLU A 74 -13.19 0.86 7.82
C GLU A 74 -13.56 1.30 9.23
N ARG A 75 -14.75 1.87 9.39
CA ARG A 75 -15.42 1.82 10.69
C ARG A 75 -16.47 0.73 10.64
N ALA A 76 -16.38 -0.22 11.55
CA ALA A 76 -17.46 -1.14 11.82
C ALA A 76 -18.77 -0.34 11.92
N ALA A 77 -19.79 -0.77 11.19
CA ALA A 77 -21.12 -0.19 11.30
C ALA A 77 -21.52 -0.19 12.79
N VAL A 78 -21.97 0.94 13.28
CA VAL A 78 -22.52 1.00 14.64
C VAL A 78 -23.84 0.24 14.59
N THR A 79 -24.02 -0.74 15.48
CA THR A 79 -25.23 -1.58 15.51
C THR A 79 -26.49 -0.71 15.59
N GLY A 80 -27.41 -0.89 14.64
CA GLY A 80 -28.67 -0.15 14.57
C GLY A 80 -28.58 1.25 13.94
N GLU A 81 -27.41 1.66 13.39
CA GLU A 81 -27.25 2.95 12.72
C GLU A 81 -27.84 2.91 11.30
N SER A 82 -28.60 3.93 10.92
CA SER A 82 -29.10 4.10 9.56
C SER A 82 -28.05 4.73 8.63
N VAL A 83 -28.27 4.63 7.31
CA VAL A 83 -27.37 5.25 6.31
C VAL A 83 -27.22 6.75 6.56
N VAL A 84 -28.32 7.47 6.80
CA VAL A 84 -28.27 8.93 7.01
C VAL A 84 -27.54 9.30 8.30
N GLU A 85 -27.73 8.54 9.38
CA GLU A 85 -27.03 8.76 10.66
C GLU A 85 -25.52 8.53 10.49
N ALA A 86 -25.12 7.48 9.79
CA ALA A 86 -23.72 7.22 9.48
C ALA A 86 -23.10 8.33 8.64
N LEU A 87 -23.81 8.84 7.64
CA LEU A 87 -23.36 9.97 6.83
C LEU A 87 -23.24 11.24 7.69
N ALA A 88 -24.24 11.55 8.52
CA ALA A 88 -24.23 12.71 9.40
C ALA A 88 -23.06 12.63 10.43
N ARG A 89 -22.81 11.46 10.99
CA ARG A 89 -21.69 11.23 11.91
C ARG A 89 -20.34 11.41 11.21
N ARG A 90 -20.16 10.79 10.03
CA ARG A 90 -18.89 10.85 9.28
C ARG A 90 -18.56 12.26 8.79
N THR A 91 -19.58 13.05 8.45
CA THR A 91 -19.41 14.45 8.02
C THR A 91 -19.34 15.45 9.17
N GLY A 92 -19.45 15.00 10.42
CA GLY A 92 -19.45 15.85 11.61
C GLY A 92 -20.74 16.62 11.85
N VAL A 93 -21.74 16.47 10.97
CA VAL A 93 -23.03 17.17 11.08
C VAL A 93 -23.78 16.72 12.33
N LEU A 94 -23.83 15.42 12.62
CA LEU A 94 -24.51 14.87 13.80
C LEU A 94 -23.97 15.44 15.12
N GLU A 95 -22.65 15.60 15.22
CA GLU A 95 -22.02 16.19 16.42
C GLU A 95 -22.34 17.69 16.53
N ALA A 96 -22.27 18.42 15.41
CA ALA A 96 -22.59 19.83 15.36
C ALA A 96 -24.08 20.12 15.68
N GLU A 97 -24.98 19.25 15.24
CA GLU A 97 -26.42 19.33 15.57
C GLU A 97 -26.66 19.15 17.07
N ARG A 98 -26.06 18.12 17.67
CA ARG A 98 -26.15 17.90 19.13
C ARG A 98 -25.58 19.07 19.94
N GLU A 99 -24.44 19.65 19.48
CA GLU A 99 -23.85 20.82 20.11
C GLU A 99 -24.76 22.03 20.00
N LEU A 100 -25.42 22.23 18.85
CA LEU A 100 -26.39 23.30 18.61
C LEU A 100 -27.61 23.15 19.51
N GLU A 101 -28.22 21.97 19.58
CA GLU A 101 -29.34 21.67 20.45
C GLU A 101 -29.01 21.93 21.93
N GLY A 102 -27.88 21.37 22.40
CA GLY A 102 -27.42 21.57 23.77
C GLY A 102 -27.14 23.05 24.12
N SER A 103 -26.63 23.82 23.13
CA SER A 103 -26.39 25.24 23.30
C SER A 103 -27.67 26.07 23.25
N ALA A 104 -28.69 25.67 22.46
CA ALA A 104 -30.01 26.27 22.43
C ALA A 104 -30.74 26.08 23.78
N ASP A 105 -30.66 24.89 24.35
CA ASP A 105 -31.19 24.60 25.69
C ASP A 105 -30.52 25.45 26.80
N ALA A 106 -29.22 25.68 26.68
CA ALA A 106 -28.48 26.52 27.60
C ALA A 106 -28.86 28.00 27.44
N LEU A 107 -29.08 28.47 26.21
CA LEU A 107 -29.55 29.84 25.91
C LEU A 107 -30.94 30.10 26.46
N ALA A 108 -31.83 29.10 26.34
CA ALA A 108 -33.19 29.21 26.93
C ALA A 108 -33.16 29.36 28.46
N ARG A 109 -32.09 28.89 29.13
CA ARG A 109 -31.93 29.03 30.60
C ARG A 109 -31.13 30.26 31.00
N SER A 110 -30.24 30.78 30.16
CA SER A 110 -29.39 31.93 30.48
C SER A 110 -28.89 32.65 29.22
N ALA A 111 -29.11 33.97 29.17
CA ALA A 111 -28.63 34.82 28.08
C ALA A 111 -27.10 34.82 27.92
N SER A 112 -26.34 34.45 28.97
CA SER A 112 -24.87 34.33 28.91
C SER A 112 -24.38 33.18 28.00
N ALA A 113 -25.27 32.31 27.53
CA ALA A 113 -24.97 31.25 26.60
C ALA A 113 -25.06 31.67 25.10
N ALA A 114 -25.36 32.96 24.81
CA ALA A 114 -25.56 33.43 23.44
C ALA A 114 -24.33 33.24 22.53
N ASP A 115 -23.15 33.51 23.02
CA ASP A 115 -21.90 33.32 22.26
C ASP A 115 -21.68 31.84 21.92
N ARG A 116 -21.94 30.94 22.86
CA ARG A 116 -21.84 29.51 22.66
C ARG A 116 -22.82 28.99 21.59
N TYR A 117 -24.06 29.49 21.65
CA TYR A 117 -25.08 29.17 20.63
C TYR A 117 -24.66 29.67 19.24
N SER A 118 -24.16 30.91 19.14
CA SER A 118 -23.69 31.47 17.86
C SER A 118 -22.56 30.64 17.26
N VAL A 119 -21.59 30.21 18.07
CA VAL A 119 -20.47 29.35 17.64
C VAL A 119 -20.97 27.98 17.15
N ALA A 120 -21.90 27.36 17.90
CA ALA A 120 -22.46 26.05 17.52
C ALA A 120 -23.27 26.16 16.22
N LEU A 121 -24.05 27.24 16.06
CA LEU A 121 -24.81 27.50 14.84
C LEU A 121 -23.88 27.72 13.62
N GLU A 122 -22.82 28.53 13.78
CA GLU A 122 -21.85 28.75 12.72
C GLU A 122 -21.20 27.43 12.28
N ARG A 123 -20.80 26.56 13.24
CA ARG A 123 -20.24 25.25 12.96
C ARG A 123 -21.22 24.35 12.21
N PHE A 124 -22.48 24.27 12.67
CA PHE A 124 -23.52 23.47 12.03
C PHE A 124 -23.77 23.91 10.59
N LEU A 125 -23.88 25.23 10.36
CA LEU A 125 -24.08 25.80 9.02
C LEU A 125 -22.86 25.59 8.13
N ALA A 126 -21.63 25.75 8.64
CA ALA A 126 -20.39 25.54 7.90
C ALA A 126 -20.25 24.10 7.39
N LEU A 127 -20.63 23.11 8.21
CA LEU A 127 -20.66 21.69 7.82
C LEU A 127 -21.87 21.36 6.92
N GLY A 128 -22.76 22.31 6.67
CA GLY A 128 -23.93 22.15 5.80
C GLY A 128 -25.05 21.34 6.45
N GLY A 129 -25.26 21.51 7.77
CA GLY A 129 -26.32 20.82 8.51
C GLY A 129 -27.72 21.16 8.03
N ALA A 130 -27.97 22.42 7.68
CA ALA A 130 -29.29 22.89 7.31
C ALA A 130 -29.90 22.20 6.07
N ASP A 131 -29.10 21.80 5.10
CA ASP A 131 -29.53 21.13 3.87
C ASP A 131 -29.02 19.67 3.76
N PHE A 132 -28.47 19.12 4.85
CA PHE A 132 -27.77 17.86 4.88
C PHE A 132 -28.61 16.69 4.34
N HIS A 133 -29.83 16.49 4.81
CA HIS A 133 -30.70 15.39 4.38
C HIS A 133 -31.00 15.42 2.88
N ALA A 134 -31.24 16.63 2.32
CA ALA A 134 -31.46 16.77 0.89
C ALA A 134 -30.21 16.39 0.07
N ARG A 135 -29.04 16.88 0.48
CA ARG A 135 -27.77 16.56 -0.18
C ARG A 135 -27.41 15.09 -0.04
N ALA A 136 -27.62 14.49 1.13
CA ALA A 136 -27.39 13.07 1.37
C ALA A 136 -28.25 12.21 0.44
N ARG A 137 -29.53 12.56 0.29
CA ARG A 137 -30.43 11.86 -0.64
C ARG A 137 -29.96 11.97 -2.09
N THR A 138 -29.56 13.17 -2.52
CA THR A 138 -29.03 13.37 -3.87
C THR A 138 -27.76 12.54 -4.10
N ALA A 139 -26.77 12.62 -3.21
CA ALA A 139 -25.51 11.89 -3.32
C ALA A 139 -25.73 10.36 -3.33
N CYS A 140 -26.60 9.84 -2.45
CA CYS A 140 -26.93 8.42 -2.42
C CYS A 140 -27.64 7.97 -3.70
N THR A 141 -28.54 8.79 -4.24
CA THR A 141 -29.24 8.49 -5.50
C THR A 141 -28.25 8.43 -6.68
N GLU A 142 -27.36 9.42 -6.78
CA GLU A 142 -26.32 9.48 -7.81
C GLU A 142 -25.33 8.30 -7.74
N LEU A 143 -25.08 7.78 -6.54
CA LEU A 143 -24.24 6.60 -6.30
C LEU A 143 -25.01 5.28 -6.39
N GLY A 144 -26.29 5.28 -6.75
CA GLY A 144 -27.09 4.07 -6.89
C GLY A 144 -27.35 3.32 -5.58
N LEU A 145 -27.36 4.02 -4.44
CA LEU A 145 -27.64 3.43 -3.12
C LEU A 145 -29.13 3.25 -2.81
N GLY A 146 -30.03 3.66 -3.73
CA GLY A 146 -31.46 3.71 -3.45
C GLY A 146 -31.86 4.92 -2.62
N VAL A 147 -33.18 5.05 -2.36
CA VAL A 147 -33.76 6.27 -1.79
C VAL A 147 -34.02 6.15 -0.29
N ASP A 148 -33.99 4.94 0.27
CA ASP A 148 -34.25 4.69 1.69
C ASP A 148 -32.99 4.92 2.53
N LEU A 149 -32.82 6.16 2.99
CA LEU A 149 -31.69 6.55 3.85
C LEU A 149 -31.88 6.11 5.32
N ASP A 150 -33.10 5.76 5.71
CA ASP A 150 -33.42 5.29 7.07
C ASP A 150 -33.14 3.78 7.21
N ARG A 151 -32.79 3.10 6.11
CA ARG A 151 -32.36 1.71 6.11
C ARG A 151 -31.12 1.53 7.01
N GLY A 152 -31.15 0.51 7.88
CA GLY A 152 -30.00 0.15 8.72
C GLY A 152 -28.80 -0.30 7.87
N LEU A 153 -27.60 -0.01 8.33
CA LEU A 153 -26.34 -0.46 7.70
C LEU A 153 -26.08 -1.96 7.89
N GLU A 154 -26.85 -2.64 8.73
CA GLU A 154 -26.72 -4.08 8.94
C GLU A 154 -27.17 -4.83 7.66
N GLY A 155 -26.27 -5.65 7.10
CA GLY A 155 -26.54 -6.42 5.90
C GLY A 155 -26.31 -5.68 4.56
N VAL A 156 -25.66 -4.52 4.61
CA VAL A 156 -25.20 -3.79 3.42
C VAL A 156 -24.06 -4.58 2.76
N SER A 157 -24.13 -4.77 1.43
CA SER A 157 -23.04 -5.41 0.69
C SER A 157 -21.75 -4.57 0.72
N GLY A 158 -20.57 -5.18 0.56
CA GLY A 158 -19.31 -4.45 0.52
C GLY A 158 -19.29 -3.30 -0.50
N GLY A 159 -19.86 -3.51 -1.68
CA GLY A 159 -19.98 -2.45 -2.69
C GLY A 159 -20.94 -1.31 -2.29
N GLU A 160 -22.00 -1.60 -1.54
CA GLU A 160 -22.87 -0.55 -0.98
C GLU A 160 -22.14 0.20 0.14
N ALA A 161 -21.38 -0.50 0.99
CA ALA A 161 -20.58 0.14 2.05
C ALA A 161 -19.52 1.09 1.46
N ALA A 162 -18.84 0.70 0.38
CA ALA A 162 -17.91 1.56 -0.35
C ALA A 162 -18.62 2.82 -0.91
N ARG A 163 -19.81 2.67 -1.47
CA ARG A 163 -20.60 3.81 -1.96
C ARG A 163 -21.09 4.73 -0.82
N VAL A 164 -21.45 4.19 0.35
CA VAL A 164 -21.76 5.01 1.54
C VAL A 164 -20.52 5.76 2.01
N ALA A 165 -19.34 5.14 2.00
CA ALA A 165 -18.10 5.80 2.33
C ALA A 165 -17.79 6.94 1.34
N LEU A 166 -17.96 6.71 0.04
CA LEU A 166 -17.81 7.74 -0.98
C LEU A 166 -18.83 8.87 -0.81
N ALA A 167 -20.10 8.56 -0.50
CA ALA A 167 -21.11 9.58 -0.22
C ALA A 167 -20.69 10.49 0.95
N ALA A 168 -20.13 9.92 2.02
CA ALA A 168 -19.62 10.71 3.15
C ALA A 168 -18.48 11.66 2.73
N ILE A 169 -17.59 11.22 1.84
CA ILE A 169 -16.53 12.07 1.27
C ILE A 169 -17.15 13.23 0.47
N LEU A 170 -18.05 12.92 -0.48
CA LEU A 170 -18.69 13.91 -1.35
C LEU A 170 -19.54 14.94 -0.58
N LEU A 171 -20.08 14.56 0.57
CA LEU A 171 -20.86 15.43 1.46
C LEU A 171 -20.01 16.29 2.39
N SER A 172 -18.72 15.99 2.54
CA SER A 172 -17.83 16.63 3.50
C SER A 172 -17.54 18.09 3.16
N ARG A 173 -17.60 18.96 4.20
CA ARG A 173 -17.36 20.42 4.11
C ARG A 173 -16.36 20.91 5.16
N PHE A 174 -15.39 20.07 5.54
CA PHE A 174 -14.36 20.45 6.49
C PHE A 174 -13.36 21.45 5.89
N ASP A 175 -12.72 22.26 6.74
CA ASP A 175 -11.60 23.09 6.31
C ASP A 175 -10.38 22.26 5.91
N VAL A 176 -10.14 21.15 6.63
CA VAL A 176 -9.12 20.14 6.32
C VAL A 176 -9.78 18.77 6.33
N LEU A 177 -9.65 18.04 5.24
CA LEU A 177 -10.17 16.68 5.09
C LEU A 177 -9.01 15.70 5.05
N LEU A 178 -9.07 14.70 5.91
CA LEU A 178 -8.10 13.63 6.02
C LEU A 178 -8.76 12.33 5.56
N LEU A 179 -8.22 11.72 4.51
CA LEU A 179 -8.75 10.49 3.91
C LEU A 179 -7.74 9.36 4.08
N ASP A 180 -8.18 8.25 4.66
CA ASP A 180 -7.34 7.06 4.85
C ASP A 180 -7.82 5.97 3.91
N GLU A 181 -7.04 5.70 2.84
CA GLU A 181 -7.30 4.74 1.77
C GLU A 181 -8.71 4.86 1.12
N PRO A 182 -9.10 6.05 0.65
CA PRO A 182 -10.45 6.28 0.11
C PRO A 182 -10.68 5.61 -1.25
N THR A 183 -9.64 5.14 -1.90
CA THR A 183 -9.67 4.48 -3.21
C THR A 183 -9.95 2.99 -3.13
N ASN A 184 -9.79 2.38 -1.94
CA ASN A 184 -10.06 0.96 -1.76
C ASN A 184 -11.54 0.64 -2.02
N ASP A 185 -11.78 -0.49 -2.66
CA ASP A 185 -13.12 -1.00 -2.97
C ASP A 185 -13.97 -0.11 -3.90
N LEU A 186 -13.39 0.96 -4.47
CA LEU A 186 -14.05 1.77 -5.50
C LEU A 186 -13.81 1.18 -6.89
N ASP A 187 -14.88 1.16 -7.70
CA ASP A 187 -14.76 0.92 -9.14
C ASP A 187 -14.34 2.19 -9.89
N PHE A 188 -14.11 2.09 -11.19
CA PHE A 188 -13.66 3.24 -12.00
C PHE A 188 -14.58 4.45 -11.90
N ASP A 189 -15.90 4.25 -11.87
CA ASP A 189 -16.87 5.34 -11.74
C ASP A 189 -16.76 6.01 -10.36
N GLY A 190 -16.56 5.23 -9.30
CA GLY A 190 -16.31 5.72 -7.95
C GLY A 190 -15.01 6.52 -7.86
N LEU A 191 -13.93 6.05 -8.49
CA LEU A 191 -12.65 6.74 -8.56
C LEU A 191 -12.76 8.07 -9.31
N GLU A 192 -13.45 8.12 -10.46
CA GLU A 192 -13.65 9.36 -11.22
C GLU A 192 -14.47 10.40 -10.42
N ARG A 193 -15.48 9.96 -9.68
CA ARG A 193 -16.23 10.86 -8.79
C ARG A 193 -15.39 11.40 -7.65
N LEU A 194 -14.53 10.57 -7.06
CA LEU A 194 -13.60 10.97 -6.02
C LEU A 194 -12.56 11.97 -6.55
N GLU A 195 -11.98 11.71 -7.72
CA GLU A 195 -11.06 12.62 -8.41
C GLU A 195 -11.72 14.00 -8.64
N GLY A 196 -12.91 14.02 -9.24
CA GLY A 196 -13.67 15.27 -9.49
C GLY A 196 -14.05 16.02 -8.20
N PHE A 197 -14.34 15.30 -7.12
CA PHE A 197 -14.55 15.92 -5.82
C PHE A 197 -13.27 16.60 -5.32
N VAL A 198 -12.13 15.92 -5.37
CA VAL A 198 -10.85 16.47 -4.90
C VAL A 198 -10.46 17.72 -5.69
N GLU A 199 -10.67 17.75 -7.00
CA GLU A 199 -10.40 18.92 -7.85
C GLU A 199 -11.22 20.15 -7.42
N THR A 200 -12.49 19.95 -7.09
CA THR A 200 -13.42 21.04 -6.74
C THR A 200 -13.43 21.39 -5.26
N TYR A 201 -12.83 20.56 -4.42
CA TYR A 201 -12.83 20.75 -2.97
C TYR A 201 -12.09 22.02 -2.55
N ARG A 202 -12.76 22.88 -1.76
CA ARG A 202 -12.22 24.19 -1.37
C ARG A 202 -11.30 24.15 -0.16
N GLY A 203 -11.41 23.14 0.68
CA GLY A 203 -10.56 22.91 1.85
C GLY A 203 -9.18 22.34 1.48
N ALA A 204 -8.34 22.11 2.47
CA ALA A 204 -7.11 21.33 2.31
C ALA A 204 -7.43 19.84 2.39
N LEU A 205 -6.59 19.01 1.75
CA LEU A 205 -6.72 17.56 1.72
C LEU A 205 -5.39 16.90 2.09
N VAL A 206 -5.45 15.91 2.96
CA VAL A 206 -4.36 14.95 3.15
C VAL A 206 -4.95 13.56 2.87
N VAL A 207 -4.38 12.85 1.94
CA VAL A 207 -4.86 11.54 1.53
C VAL A 207 -3.78 10.48 1.65
N VAL A 208 -4.10 9.36 2.28
CA VAL A 208 -3.35 8.11 2.20
C VAL A 208 -3.97 7.30 1.09
N SER A 209 -3.20 6.92 0.09
CA SER A 209 -3.65 6.01 -0.96
C SER A 209 -2.50 5.20 -1.52
N HIS A 210 -2.81 3.99 -1.98
CA HIS A 210 -1.92 3.14 -2.75
C HIS A 210 -2.21 3.21 -4.26
N ASP A 211 -3.23 3.96 -4.68
CA ASP A 211 -3.51 4.24 -6.09
C ASP A 211 -2.62 5.38 -6.59
N ARG A 212 -1.60 5.00 -7.36
CA ARG A 212 -0.61 5.92 -7.92
C ARG A 212 -1.20 6.87 -8.96
N ALA A 213 -2.14 6.41 -9.77
CA ALA A 213 -2.81 7.23 -10.77
C ALA A 213 -3.70 8.29 -10.12
N PHE A 214 -4.40 7.92 -9.04
CA PHE A 214 -5.15 8.86 -8.23
C PHE A 214 -4.24 9.91 -7.58
N LEU A 215 -3.11 9.52 -6.98
CA LEU A 215 -2.15 10.46 -6.41
C LEU A 215 -1.59 11.42 -7.44
N ASP A 216 -1.22 10.94 -8.64
CA ASP A 216 -0.72 11.81 -9.72
C ASP A 216 -1.72 12.90 -10.14
N ARG A 217 -3.00 12.59 -10.13
CA ARG A 217 -4.05 13.52 -10.56
C ARG A 217 -4.51 14.48 -9.49
N THR A 218 -4.38 14.10 -8.23
CA THR A 218 -5.12 14.77 -7.15
C THR A 218 -4.23 15.50 -6.15
N VAL A 219 -2.92 15.19 -6.05
CA VAL A 219 -2.05 15.83 -5.06
C VAL A 219 -1.00 16.72 -5.71
N ASP A 220 -0.57 17.77 -4.98
CA ASP A 220 0.46 18.71 -5.38
C ASP A 220 1.80 18.45 -4.70
N ARG A 221 1.84 17.57 -3.70
CA ARG A 221 3.04 17.09 -3.05
C ARG A 221 2.82 15.75 -2.35
N ILE A 222 3.90 15.00 -2.22
CA ILE A 222 3.95 13.74 -1.50
C ILE A 222 4.72 13.93 -0.18
N ALA A 223 4.15 13.47 0.92
CA ALA A 223 4.79 13.34 2.21
C ALA A 223 5.02 11.84 2.49
N ALA A 224 6.27 11.39 2.46
CA ALA A 224 6.59 9.98 2.70
C ALA A 224 7.14 9.77 4.11
N ILE A 225 6.60 8.77 4.83
CA ILE A 225 7.15 8.32 6.10
C ILE A 225 8.23 7.29 5.81
N GLU A 226 9.47 7.62 6.16
CA GLU A 226 10.61 6.74 5.99
C GLU A 226 10.57 5.58 7.01
N PRO A 227 10.70 4.31 6.58
CA PRO A 227 10.55 3.16 7.48
C PRO A 227 11.67 3.05 8.52
N ASP A 228 12.88 3.50 8.19
CA ASP A 228 14.05 3.37 9.06
C ASP A 228 14.13 4.47 10.12
N THR A 229 13.86 5.71 9.71
CA THR A 229 13.98 6.89 10.56
C THR A 229 12.67 7.30 11.23
N ARG A 230 11.53 6.87 10.68
CA ARG A 230 10.18 7.29 11.10
C ARG A 230 9.91 8.79 10.91
N HIS A 231 10.77 9.46 10.16
CA HIS A 231 10.61 10.87 9.79
C HIS A 231 9.71 11.01 8.56
N VAL A 232 9.19 12.20 8.37
CA VAL A 232 8.46 12.57 7.15
C VAL A 232 9.36 13.43 6.26
N ARG A 233 9.49 13.05 4.99
CA ARG A 233 10.09 13.88 3.94
C ARG A 233 9.02 14.28 2.95
N GLU A 234 9.12 15.50 2.44
CA GLU A 234 8.19 16.05 1.45
C GLU A 234 8.86 16.21 0.09
N TRP A 235 8.12 15.88 -0.96
CA TRP A 235 8.48 16.08 -2.36
C TRP A 235 7.38 16.86 -3.06
N ALA A 236 7.76 17.84 -3.88
CA ALA A 236 6.82 18.57 -4.73
C ALA A 236 6.39 17.71 -5.91
N GLY A 237 5.14 17.85 -6.32
CA GLY A 237 4.55 17.10 -7.42
C GLY A 237 3.72 15.89 -6.97
N GLY A 238 3.22 15.13 -7.94
CA GLY A 238 2.44 13.92 -7.74
C GLY A 238 3.30 12.70 -7.50
N TRP A 239 2.69 11.53 -7.74
CA TRP A 239 3.39 10.26 -7.55
C TRP A 239 4.57 10.08 -8.52
N SER A 240 4.42 10.45 -9.79
CA SER A 240 5.45 10.24 -10.83
C SER A 240 6.72 11.01 -10.54
N GLU A 241 6.61 12.26 -10.05
CA GLU A 241 7.76 13.06 -9.64
C GLU A 241 8.44 12.47 -8.41
N TYR A 242 7.67 12.02 -7.42
CA TYR A 242 8.19 11.34 -6.25
C TYR A 242 8.92 10.04 -6.62
N GLU A 243 8.31 9.19 -7.44
CA GLU A 243 8.90 7.92 -7.91
C GLU A 243 10.24 8.18 -8.62
N SER A 244 10.28 9.14 -9.54
CA SER A 244 11.49 9.52 -10.26
C SER A 244 12.59 10.04 -9.34
N ALA A 245 12.26 10.88 -8.37
CA ALA A 245 13.21 11.40 -7.39
C ALA A 245 13.76 10.28 -6.48
N ARG A 246 12.89 9.40 -5.99
CA ARG A 246 13.25 8.23 -5.17
C ARG A 246 14.18 7.28 -5.93
N ASP A 247 13.89 6.99 -7.18
CA ASP A 247 14.68 6.08 -8.00
C ASP A 247 16.04 6.69 -8.34
N ALA A 248 16.11 8.00 -8.60
CA ALA A 248 17.37 8.71 -8.80
C ALA A 248 18.24 8.73 -7.51
N GLU A 249 17.66 9.00 -6.35
CA GLU A 249 18.36 8.94 -5.06
C GLU A 249 18.89 7.51 -4.79
N ARG A 250 18.08 6.49 -5.07
CA ARG A 250 18.46 5.08 -4.90
C ARG A 250 19.60 4.67 -5.83
N ALA A 251 19.52 5.07 -7.10
CA ALA A 251 20.59 4.81 -8.07
C ALA A 251 21.90 5.49 -7.66
N ALA A 252 21.83 6.75 -7.20
CA ALA A 252 22.99 7.48 -6.70
C ALA A 252 23.61 6.82 -5.45
N ALA A 253 22.79 6.38 -4.50
CA ALA A 253 23.24 5.70 -3.29
C ALA A 253 23.89 4.33 -3.62
N LEU A 254 23.35 3.58 -4.57
CA LEU A 254 23.93 2.32 -5.04
C LEU A 254 25.28 2.54 -5.70
N ALA A 255 25.37 3.52 -6.61
CA ALA A 255 26.63 3.87 -7.27
C ALA A 255 27.70 4.32 -6.25
N ALA A 256 27.32 5.10 -5.25
CA ALA A 256 28.22 5.52 -4.19
C ALA A 256 28.72 4.31 -3.35
N PHE A 257 27.83 3.38 -3.03
CA PHE A 257 28.17 2.14 -2.32
C PHE A 257 29.16 1.27 -3.13
N GLU A 258 28.89 1.06 -4.42
CA GLU A 258 29.76 0.28 -5.33
C GLU A 258 31.14 0.93 -5.45
N GLN A 259 31.21 2.25 -5.63
CA GLN A 259 32.46 2.98 -5.68
C GLN A 259 33.26 2.86 -4.38
N ALA A 260 32.60 2.98 -3.23
CA ALA A 260 33.24 2.79 -1.93
C ALA A 260 33.76 1.35 -1.75
N GLN A 261 32.99 0.36 -2.23
CA GLN A 261 33.40 -1.05 -2.18
C GLN A 261 34.62 -1.33 -3.05
N VAL A 262 34.65 -0.80 -4.28
CA VAL A 262 35.83 -0.91 -5.18
C VAL A 262 37.05 -0.26 -4.53
N ARG A 263 36.89 0.97 -4.02
CA ARG A 263 37.98 1.67 -3.34
C ARG A 263 38.51 0.92 -2.13
N ARG A 264 37.63 0.33 -1.33
CA ARG A 264 38.02 -0.49 -0.18
C ARG A 264 38.79 -1.74 -0.58
N ARG A 265 38.39 -2.44 -1.67
CA ARG A 265 39.14 -3.58 -2.24
C ARG A 265 40.53 -3.16 -2.66
N GLN A 266 40.68 -2.06 -3.40
CA GLN A 266 41.99 -1.53 -3.83
C GLN A 266 42.89 -1.17 -2.65
N LEU A 267 42.33 -0.53 -1.60
CA LEU A 267 43.09 -0.22 -0.40
C LEU A 267 43.54 -1.48 0.37
N THR A 268 42.69 -2.52 0.39
CA THR A 268 43.02 -3.80 1.04
C THR A 268 44.11 -4.55 0.30
N GLU A 269 44.07 -4.57 -1.04
CA GLU A 269 45.13 -5.16 -1.89
C GLU A 269 46.45 -4.41 -1.73
N LEU A 270 46.41 -3.07 -1.76
CA LEU A 270 47.57 -2.21 -1.53
C LEU A 270 48.19 -2.46 -0.14
N LEU A 271 47.38 -2.60 0.88
CA LEU A 271 47.81 -2.93 2.23
C LEU A 271 48.50 -4.32 2.27
N GLY A 272 47.86 -5.31 1.63
CA GLY A 272 48.41 -6.66 1.50
C GLY A 272 49.83 -6.66 0.86
N THR A 273 49.96 -5.97 -0.29
CA THR A 273 51.22 -5.83 -1.00
C THR A 273 52.29 -5.15 -0.13
N ARG A 274 51.96 -4.01 0.50
CA ARG A 274 52.89 -3.30 1.37
C ARG A 274 53.31 -4.09 2.60
N ARG A 275 52.40 -4.87 3.21
CA ARG A 275 52.71 -5.76 4.33
C ARG A 275 53.67 -6.89 3.90
N THR A 276 53.45 -7.45 2.70
CA THR A 276 54.32 -8.48 2.15
C THR A 276 55.73 -7.94 1.86
N GLU A 277 55.83 -6.74 1.25
CA GLU A 277 57.11 -6.06 1.02
C GLU A 277 57.84 -5.72 2.33
N ALA A 278 57.13 -5.24 3.36
CA ALA A 278 57.71 -4.94 4.66
C ALA A 278 58.22 -6.19 5.36
N ARG A 279 57.51 -7.33 5.27
CA ARG A 279 57.95 -8.63 5.80
C ARG A 279 59.16 -9.19 5.05
N ALA A 280 59.15 -9.12 3.72
CA ALA A 280 60.28 -9.62 2.90
C ALA A 280 61.56 -8.83 3.18
N LYS A 281 61.49 -7.49 3.31
CA LYS A 281 62.62 -6.67 3.70
C LYS A 281 63.06 -6.91 5.14
N GLY A 282 62.15 -7.06 6.10
CA GLY A 282 62.48 -7.43 7.47
C GLY A 282 63.20 -8.77 7.60
N ALA A 283 62.78 -9.77 6.79
CA ALA A 283 63.42 -11.09 6.76
C ALA A 283 64.79 -11.08 6.10
N SER A 284 65.07 -10.20 5.13
CA SER A 284 66.38 -10.08 4.46
C SER A 284 67.42 -9.32 5.30
N LEU A 285 67.02 -8.63 6.35
CA LEU A 285 67.83 -7.82 7.25
C LEU A 285 68.32 -8.58 8.50
N GLY A 286 68.45 -9.92 8.42
CA GLY A 286 69.06 -10.70 9.49
C GLY A 286 70.43 -10.11 9.88
N ASP A 287 70.54 -9.66 11.12
CA ASP A 287 71.70 -9.30 11.95
C ASP A 287 72.84 -8.38 11.40
N LYS A 288 72.69 -7.75 10.23
CA LYS A 288 73.64 -6.77 9.66
C LYS A 288 72.99 -5.39 9.54
N THR A 289 73.09 -4.61 10.59
CA THR A 289 72.43 -3.30 10.71
C THR A 289 73.30 -2.15 10.26
N GLY A 290 73.14 -1.71 8.99
CA GLY A 290 73.54 -0.39 8.53
C GLY A 290 72.39 0.62 8.75
N GLY A 291 72.72 1.89 9.13
CA GLY A 291 71.71 2.93 9.42
C GLY A 291 70.78 3.31 8.27
N GLN A 292 71.14 2.99 7.01
CA GLN A 292 70.31 3.23 5.83
C GLN A 292 69.15 2.21 5.72
N ASP A 293 69.38 0.95 6.14
CA ASP A 293 68.37 -0.11 6.07
C ASP A 293 67.26 0.09 7.13
N ARG A 294 67.58 0.62 8.32
CA ARG A 294 66.60 1.01 9.35
C ARG A 294 65.65 2.12 8.87
N ARG A 295 66.19 3.10 8.12
CA ARG A 295 65.35 4.19 7.54
C ARG A 295 64.39 3.63 6.46
N ALA A 296 64.80 2.69 5.64
CA ALA A 296 64.00 2.06 4.62
C ALA A 296 62.85 1.22 5.22
N THR A 297 63.12 0.47 6.29
CA THR A 297 62.12 -0.32 7.01
C THR A 297 61.08 0.59 7.69
N HIS A 298 61.53 1.66 8.37
CA HIS A 298 60.65 2.64 9.00
C HIS A 298 59.74 3.38 7.98
N ALA A 299 60.29 3.69 6.79
CA ALA A 299 59.50 4.27 5.70
C ALA A 299 58.40 3.34 5.18
N LEU A 300 58.66 2.01 5.12
CA LEU A 300 57.68 1.01 4.76
C LEU A 300 56.59 0.83 5.84
N GLU A 301 56.98 0.77 7.11
CA GLU A 301 56.02 0.71 8.22
C GLU A 301 55.13 1.95 8.25
N THR A 302 55.69 3.13 7.96
CA THR A 302 54.91 4.37 7.87
C THR A 302 53.88 4.31 6.72
N LYS A 303 54.23 3.72 5.55
CA LYS A 303 53.34 3.51 4.44
C LYS A 303 52.24 2.49 4.74
N VAL A 304 52.55 1.42 5.51
CA VAL A 304 51.56 0.47 6.01
C VAL A 304 50.56 1.16 6.92
N ARG A 305 51.03 1.87 7.95
CA ARG A 305 50.18 2.65 8.87
C ARG A 305 49.30 3.69 8.17
N GLN A 306 49.86 4.32 7.13
CA GLN A 306 49.10 5.28 6.32
C GLN A 306 47.97 4.59 5.52
N ALA A 307 48.24 3.40 4.93
CA ALA A 307 47.23 2.62 4.24
C ALA A 307 46.16 2.08 5.19
N GLU A 308 46.53 1.67 6.41
CA GLU A 308 45.59 1.27 7.47
C GLU A 308 44.67 2.41 7.86
N ARG A 309 45.20 3.61 8.12
CA ARG A 309 44.40 4.81 8.41
C ARG A 309 43.46 5.19 7.27
N LEU A 310 43.87 5.02 6.01
CA LEU A 310 43.02 5.28 4.85
C LEU A 310 41.88 4.25 4.77
N LEU A 311 42.16 2.97 5.10
CA LEU A 311 41.14 1.94 5.14
C LEU A 311 40.14 2.17 6.28
N GLU A 312 40.60 2.57 7.48
CA GLU A 312 39.75 2.93 8.62
C GLU A 312 38.86 4.14 8.33
N ARG A 313 39.36 5.14 7.61
CA ARG A 313 38.59 6.32 7.20
C ARG A 313 37.63 6.07 6.06
N ASN A 314 37.82 4.99 5.29
CA ASN A 314 36.95 4.61 4.19
C ASN A 314 35.83 3.69 4.70
N GLU A 315 34.96 4.24 5.56
CA GLU A 315 33.73 3.55 5.96
C GLU A 315 32.88 3.29 4.74
N LEU A 316 32.34 2.06 4.66
CA LEU A 316 31.35 1.76 3.63
C LEU A 316 30.05 2.49 4.01
N PRO A 317 29.46 3.28 3.12
CA PRO A 317 28.11 3.76 3.35
C PRO A 317 27.18 2.57 3.60
N ALA A 318 26.11 2.78 4.35
CA ALA A 318 25.10 1.74 4.50
C ALA A 318 24.67 1.25 3.11
N LYS A 319 24.66 -0.08 2.92
CA LYS A 319 24.16 -0.61 1.65
C LYS A 319 22.71 -0.13 1.51
N PRO A 320 22.38 0.60 0.43
CA PRO A 320 20.99 0.96 0.20
C PRO A 320 20.15 -0.30 0.25
N PHE A 321 19.00 -0.19 0.87
CA PHE A 321 18.03 -1.28 0.83
C PHE A 321 17.72 -1.57 -0.65
N GLU A 322 18.37 -2.62 -1.18
CA GLU A 322 17.91 -3.17 -2.43
C GLU A 322 16.55 -3.78 -2.10
N SER A 323 15.47 -3.14 -2.52
CA SER A 323 14.24 -3.89 -2.73
C SER A 323 14.70 -5.07 -3.55
N TRP A 324 14.59 -6.26 -2.99
CA TRP A 324 14.95 -7.47 -3.70
C TRP A 324 14.39 -7.28 -5.10
N GLN A 325 15.25 -7.11 -6.10
CA GLN A 325 14.86 -7.37 -7.47
C GLN A 325 14.48 -8.85 -7.43
N LEU A 326 13.22 -9.05 -7.10
CA LEU A 326 12.59 -10.33 -7.25
C LEU A 326 12.72 -10.63 -8.75
N ASN A 327 13.79 -11.35 -9.13
CA ASN A 327 13.80 -12.07 -10.38
C ASN A 327 12.75 -13.18 -10.25
N LEU A 328 11.51 -12.73 -10.05
CA LEU A 328 10.32 -13.55 -10.12
C LEU A 328 10.07 -13.89 -11.58
N THR A 329 10.89 -14.78 -12.09
CA THR A 329 10.48 -15.52 -13.26
C THR A 329 9.48 -16.57 -12.79
N LEU A 330 8.22 -16.15 -12.65
CA LEU A 330 7.11 -17.08 -12.76
C LEU A 330 7.20 -17.69 -14.15
N ARG A 331 7.71 -18.93 -14.23
CA ARG A 331 7.72 -19.67 -15.48
C ARG A 331 6.44 -20.50 -15.51
N ALA A 332 5.69 -20.37 -16.59
CA ALA A 332 4.60 -21.30 -16.86
C ALA A 332 5.17 -22.74 -16.83
N GLY A 333 4.46 -23.64 -16.20
CA GLY A 333 4.77 -25.07 -16.29
C GLY A 333 4.73 -25.56 -17.75
N VAL A 334 4.88 -26.85 -17.96
CA VAL A 334 4.93 -27.56 -19.27
C VAL A 334 4.00 -26.96 -20.32
N ARG A 335 4.37 -27.08 -21.61
CA ARG A 335 3.63 -26.62 -22.82
C ARG A 335 2.12 -26.68 -22.65
N GLN A 336 1.47 -25.54 -22.81
CA GLN A 336 0.02 -25.40 -22.76
C GLN A 336 -0.63 -26.12 -23.95
N SER A 337 -1.81 -26.70 -23.75
CA SER A 337 -2.68 -27.15 -24.83
C SER A 337 -3.11 -25.97 -25.69
N GLU A 338 -3.52 -26.20 -26.93
CA GLU A 338 -4.02 -25.14 -27.84
C GLU A 338 -5.18 -24.34 -27.23
N GLN A 339 -5.96 -24.97 -26.38
CA GLN A 339 -7.04 -24.36 -25.59
C GLN A 339 -6.73 -24.52 -24.10
N VAL A 340 -6.77 -23.43 -23.38
CA VAL A 340 -6.43 -23.39 -21.94
C VAL A 340 -7.68 -23.56 -21.08
N LEU A 341 -8.69 -22.74 -21.33
CA LEU A 341 -9.94 -22.76 -20.61
C LEU A 341 -11.06 -22.15 -21.47
N GLU A 342 -12.25 -22.75 -21.45
CA GLU A 342 -13.41 -22.28 -22.19
C GLU A 342 -14.66 -22.38 -21.34
N LEU A 343 -15.47 -21.32 -21.40
CA LEU A 343 -16.87 -21.30 -20.97
C LEU A 343 -17.76 -21.10 -22.18
N THR A 344 -18.77 -21.97 -22.39
CA THR A 344 -19.70 -21.86 -23.52
C THR A 344 -21.12 -21.80 -22.97
N GLY A 345 -21.85 -20.71 -23.27
CA GLY A 345 -23.21 -20.45 -22.79
C GLY A 345 -23.33 -20.58 -21.26
N ALA A 346 -22.26 -20.31 -20.54
CA ALA A 346 -22.14 -20.62 -19.13
C ALA A 346 -23.00 -19.68 -18.28
N VAL A 347 -23.79 -20.26 -17.37
CA VAL A 347 -24.60 -19.54 -16.40
C VAL A 347 -24.21 -20.00 -15.02
N GLY A 348 -23.67 -19.09 -14.20
CA GLY A 348 -23.34 -19.34 -12.81
C GLY A 348 -24.33 -18.68 -11.86
N GLN A 349 -24.50 -19.26 -10.68
CA GLN A 349 -25.36 -18.70 -9.63
C GLN A 349 -24.63 -18.72 -8.28
N ARG A 350 -24.64 -17.58 -7.59
CA ARG A 350 -24.09 -17.43 -6.23
C ARG A 350 -25.15 -16.79 -5.35
N GLY A 351 -25.76 -17.58 -4.47
CA GLY A 351 -26.93 -17.14 -3.72
C GLY A 351 -28.09 -16.75 -4.63
N ALA A 352 -28.61 -15.55 -4.51
CA ALA A 352 -29.68 -15.01 -5.38
C ALA A 352 -29.14 -14.40 -6.69
N PHE A 353 -27.84 -14.14 -6.80
CA PHE A 353 -27.23 -13.52 -7.98
C PHE A 353 -26.96 -14.57 -9.06
N ARG A 354 -27.33 -14.22 -10.30
CA ARG A 354 -27.13 -15.06 -11.49
C ARG A 354 -26.40 -14.30 -12.56
N LEU A 355 -25.31 -14.88 -13.09
CA LEU A 355 -24.52 -14.35 -14.19
C LEU A 355 -24.62 -15.26 -15.41
N GLY A 356 -24.80 -14.67 -16.57
CA GLY A 356 -24.75 -15.37 -17.85
C GLY A 356 -26.06 -15.28 -18.65
N PRO A 357 -26.11 -15.89 -19.85
CA PRO A 357 -25.07 -16.74 -20.41
C PRO A 357 -23.81 -15.97 -20.80
N VAL A 358 -22.64 -16.56 -20.56
CA VAL A 358 -21.32 -15.97 -20.86
C VAL A 358 -20.48 -16.96 -21.66
N ASP A 359 -19.82 -16.45 -22.71
CA ASP A 359 -18.86 -17.19 -23.51
C ASP A 359 -17.47 -16.57 -23.31
N VAL A 360 -16.51 -17.38 -22.87
CA VAL A 360 -15.12 -16.98 -22.66
C VAL A 360 -14.23 -18.11 -23.13
N ASP A 361 -13.31 -17.83 -24.02
CA ASP A 361 -12.23 -18.71 -24.43
C ASP A 361 -10.89 -18.09 -24.04
N LEU A 362 -9.98 -18.86 -23.52
CA LEU A 362 -8.63 -18.43 -23.14
C LEU A 362 -7.58 -19.18 -23.96
N ALA A 363 -6.78 -18.42 -24.68
CA ALA A 363 -5.64 -18.94 -25.43
C ALA A 363 -4.38 -19.01 -24.54
N PRO A 364 -3.39 -19.86 -24.91
CA PRO A 364 -2.08 -19.91 -24.22
C PRO A 364 -1.36 -18.58 -24.29
N GLY A 365 -0.88 -18.09 -23.13
CA GLY A 365 -0.14 -16.82 -23.03
C GLY A 365 -1.03 -15.57 -23.15
N GLU A 366 -2.34 -15.73 -23.26
CA GLU A 366 -3.27 -14.61 -23.29
C GLU A 366 -3.35 -13.91 -21.92
N ARG A 367 -3.51 -12.60 -21.94
CA ARG A 367 -3.71 -11.76 -20.75
C ARG A 367 -5.08 -11.12 -20.83
N LEU A 368 -6.04 -11.69 -20.10
CA LEU A 368 -7.42 -11.22 -20.06
C LEU A 368 -7.68 -10.33 -18.86
N SER A 369 -8.20 -9.11 -19.08
CA SER A 369 -8.79 -8.29 -18.02
C SER A 369 -10.31 -8.44 -18.01
N ILE A 370 -10.90 -8.48 -16.81
CA ILE A 370 -12.34 -8.48 -16.61
C ILE A 370 -12.70 -7.15 -15.92
N ALA A 371 -13.43 -6.32 -16.66
CA ALA A 371 -13.89 -5.01 -16.20
C ALA A 371 -15.39 -5.01 -15.91
N GLY A 372 -15.86 -4.09 -15.08
CA GLY A 372 -17.27 -3.91 -14.74
C GLY A 372 -17.46 -3.21 -13.41
N ALA A 373 -18.66 -2.69 -13.18
CA ALA A 373 -19.01 -2.03 -11.92
C ALA A 373 -18.93 -2.99 -10.72
N ASN A 374 -18.87 -2.45 -9.52
CA ASN A 374 -18.95 -3.28 -8.32
C ASN A 374 -20.33 -3.98 -8.24
N GLY A 375 -20.29 -5.30 -8.02
CA GLY A 375 -21.50 -6.14 -8.00
C GLY A 375 -21.96 -6.63 -9.37
N SER A 376 -21.28 -6.30 -10.49
CA SER A 376 -21.65 -6.76 -11.84
C SER A 376 -21.47 -8.27 -12.05
N GLY A 377 -20.68 -8.93 -11.20
CA GLY A 377 -20.44 -10.38 -11.30
C GLY A 377 -19.01 -10.78 -11.65
N LYS A 378 -18.03 -9.87 -11.60
CA LYS A 378 -16.61 -10.15 -11.88
C LYS A 378 -16.08 -11.37 -11.11
N SER A 379 -16.23 -11.36 -9.79
CA SER A 379 -15.80 -12.49 -8.93
C SER A 379 -16.63 -13.77 -9.16
N THR A 380 -17.88 -13.63 -9.63
CA THR A 380 -18.68 -14.79 -10.04
C THR A 380 -18.13 -15.40 -11.32
N LEU A 381 -17.75 -14.56 -12.31
CA LEU A 381 -17.11 -15.03 -13.54
C LEU A 381 -15.77 -15.71 -13.24
N LEU A 382 -14.95 -15.13 -12.37
CA LEU A 382 -13.70 -15.79 -11.93
C LEU A 382 -13.97 -17.14 -11.28
N ALA A 383 -14.95 -17.23 -10.38
CA ALA A 383 -15.33 -18.49 -9.73
C ALA A 383 -15.86 -19.54 -10.73
N MET A 384 -16.56 -19.12 -11.81
CA MET A 384 -16.94 -20.00 -12.92
C MET A 384 -15.70 -20.48 -13.69
N LEU A 385 -14.75 -19.60 -13.99
CA LEU A 385 -13.47 -19.95 -14.64
C LEU A 385 -12.64 -20.91 -13.77
N LEU A 386 -12.61 -20.72 -12.47
CA LEU A 386 -11.93 -21.59 -11.51
C LEU A 386 -12.66 -22.94 -11.31
N GLY A 387 -13.97 -22.99 -11.59
CA GLY A 387 -14.81 -24.17 -11.34
C GLY A 387 -15.26 -24.28 -9.88
N GLU A 388 -15.20 -23.19 -9.13
CA GLU A 388 -15.63 -23.09 -7.73
C GLU A 388 -17.14 -22.93 -7.61
N VAL A 389 -17.81 -22.50 -8.70
CA VAL A 389 -19.26 -22.36 -8.79
C VAL A 389 -19.78 -23.36 -9.82
N ALA A 390 -20.76 -24.17 -9.41
CA ALA A 390 -21.45 -25.07 -10.33
C ALA A 390 -22.27 -24.27 -11.36
N LEU A 391 -22.12 -24.62 -12.63
CA LEU A 391 -22.90 -24.00 -13.70
C LEU A 391 -24.35 -24.48 -13.68
N VAL A 392 -25.29 -23.56 -13.77
CA VAL A 392 -26.73 -23.83 -13.95
C VAL A 392 -27.03 -24.22 -15.37
N ALA A 393 -26.28 -23.67 -16.34
CA ALA A 393 -26.37 -23.98 -17.78
C ALA A 393 -25.01 -23.73 -18.44
N GLY A 394 -24.84 -24.28 -19.65
CA GLY A 394 -23.59 -24.18 -20.40
C GLY A 394 -22.54 -25.20 -19.96
N THR A 395 -21.31 -25.02 -20.44
CA THR A 395 -20.21 -25.96 -20.19
C THR A 395 -18.92 -25.20 -19.83
N ARG A 396 -18.07 -25.85 -19.03
CA ARG A 396 -16.69 -25.44 -18.75
C ARG A 396 -15.74 -26.52 -19.23
N SER A 397 -14.82 -26.15 -20.10
CA SER A 397 -13.77 -27.02 -20.61
C SER A 397 -12.39 -26.53 -20.14
N VAL A 398 -11.51 -27.44 -19.74
CA VAL A 398 -10.16 -27.13 -19.28
C VAL A 398 -9.17 -27.99 -20.03
N GLY A 399 -8.15 -27.38 -20.58
CA GLY A 399 -7.09 -28.08 -21.30
C GLY A 399 -6.36 -29.08 -20.41
N ARG A 400 -5.97 -30.24 -20.95
CA ARG A 400 -5.38 -31.37 -20.19
C ARG A 400 -4.10 -31.01 -19.42
N SER A 401 -3.33 -30.05 -19.91
CA SER A 401 -2.07 -29.58 -19.27
C SER A 401 -2.26 -28.29 -18.48
N THR A 402 -3.49 -27.85 -18.29
CA THR A 402 -3.79 -26.60 -17.60
C THR A 402 -3.75 -26.78 -16.10
N VAL A 403 -2.89 -26.00 -15.44
CA VAL A 403 -2.81 -25.89 -13.98
C VAL A 403 -3.17 -24.46 -13.61
N VAL A 404 -4.35 -24.30 -13.00
CA VAL A 404 -4.86 -22.99 -12.61
C VAL A 404 -4.48 -22.69 -11.18
N GLY A 405 -4.00 -21.49 -10.92
CA GLY A 405 -3.78 -20.97 -9.59
C GLY A 405 -4.42 -19.60 -9.45
N ALA A 406 -4.96 -19.29 -8.27
CA ALA A 406 -5.66 -18.04 -8.02
C ALA A 406 -5.06 -17.29 -6.84
N ILE A 407 -4.98 -15.97 -6.94
CA ILE A 407 -4.76 -15.06 -5.81
C ILE A 407 -6.07 -14.29 -5.63
N GLY A 408 -6.86 -14.70 -4.64
CA GLY A 408 -8.16 -14.10 -4.35
C GLY A 408 -8.07 -12.89 -3.43
N GLN A 409 -9.15 -12.14 -3.38
CA GLN A 409 -9.30 -10.93 -2.57
C GLN A 409 -9.12 -11.22 -1.06
N ASP A 410 -9.68 -12.31 -0.54
CA ASP A 410 -9.67 -12.64 0.89
C ASP A 410 -8.30 -13.07 1.43
N ARG A 411 -7.31 -13.37 0.57
CA ARG A 411 -5.96 -13.82 0.96
C ARG A 411 -5.95 -14.78 2.15
N ALA A 412 -6.95 -15.65 2.23
CA ALA A 412 -7.10 -16.66 3.27
C ALA A 412 -5.90 -17.63 3.31
N ALA A 413 -5.21 -17.78 2.18
CA ALA A 413 -3.94 -18.47 2.13
C ALA A 413 -2.91 -17.76 3.01
N TYR A 414 -2.18 -18.54 3.82
CA TYR A 414 -1.17 -18.02 4.75
C TYR A 414 -1.71 -17.08 5.86
N ALA A 415 -2.95 -17.27 6.29
CA ALA A 415 -3.55 -16.53 7.41
C ALA A 415 -3.55 -17.27 8.75
N GLY A 416 -3.19 -18.57 8.76
CA GLY A 416 -3.21 -19.43 9.93
C GLY A 416 -2.02 -19.25 10.89
N ASP A 417 -2.03 -20.02 11.97
CA ASP A 417 -0.99 -19.98 13.01
C ASP A 417 0.23 -20.88 12.72
N ALA A 418 0.15 -21.73 11.69
CA ALA A 418 1.28 -22.53 11.25
C ALA A 418 2.45 -21.64 10.81
N SER A 419 3.69 -22.13 10.94
CA SER A 419 4.84 -21.41 10.40
C SER A 419 4.79 -21.36 8.88
N LEU A 420 5.37 -20.32 8.29
CA LEU A 420 5.44 -20.18 6.83
C LEU A 420 6.05 -21.43 6.17
N LEU A 421 7.08 -22.04 6.78
CA LEU A 421 7.70 -23.22 6.24
C LEU A 421 6.78 -24.45 6.24
N GLU A 422 6.06 -24.66 7.32
CA GLU A 422 5.08 -25.76 7.45
C GLU A 422 3.98 -25.61 6.43
N GLU A 423 3.41 -24.40 6.31
CA GLU A 423 2.32 -24.13 5.38
C GLU A 423 2.76 -24.32 3.92
N VAL A 424 3.92 -23.76 3.51
CA VAL A 424 4.46 -23.95 2.15
C VAL A 424 4.73 -25.42 1.87
N THR A 425 5.32 -26.15 2.84
CA THR A 425 5.60 -27.58 2.69
C THR A 425 4.30 -28.39 2.53
N ALA A 426 3.28 -28.10 3.34
CA ALA A 426 1.98 -28.78 3.28
C ALA A 426 1.27 -28.53 1.94
N ARG A 427 1.28 -27.28 1.44
CA ARG A 427 0.59 -26.89 0.21
C ARG A 427 1.29 -27.31 -1.06
N THR A 428 2.61 -27.34 -1.05
CA THR A 428 3.42 -27.65 -2.27
C THR A 428 3.92 -29.08 -2.35
N GLY A 429 3.93 -29.82 -1.23
CA GLY A 429 4.53 -31.15 -1.14
C GLY A 429 6.06 -31.14 -1.23
N LEU A 430 6.71 -29.98 -1.23
CA LEU A 430 8.17 -29.87 -1.29
C LEU A 430 8.81 -30.31 0.04
N SER A 431 10.07 -30.80 -0.04
CA SER A 431 10.86 -31.00 1.17
C SER A 431 11.13 -29.65 1.88
N PRO A 432 11.32 -29.64 3.22
CA PRO A 432 11.60 -28.40 3.96
C PRO A 432 12.80 -27.61 3.43
N VAL A 433 13.80 -28.30 2.88
CA VAL A 433 14.99 -27.64 2.28
C VAL A 433 14.63 -26.96 0.96
N ALA A 434 13.87 -27.64 0.09
CA ALA A 434 13.39 -27.08 -1.16
C ALA A 434 12.44 -25.92 -0.95
N ALA A 435 11.51 -26.03 0.02
CA ALA A 435 10.59 -24.98 0.39
C ALA A 435 11.32 -23.72 0.90
N ARG A 436 12.35 -23.87 1.77
CA ARG A 436 13.19 -22.74 2.22
C ARG A 436 13.90 -22.06 1.05
N THR A 437 14.48 -22.84 0.14
CA THR A 437 15.17 -22.29 -1.04
C THR A 437 14.21 -21.55 -1.94
N LEU A 438 12.99 -22.07 -2.10
CA LEU A 438 11.95 -21.46 -2.91
C LEU A 438 11.53 -20.12 -2.31
N VAL A 439 11.06 -20.08 -1.06
CA VAL A 439 10.56 -18.84 -0.43
C VAL A 439 11.66 -17.79 -0.28
N ALA A 440 12.93 -18.21 -0.13
CA ALA A 440 14.06 -17.28 -0.13
C ALA A 440 14.21 -16.55 -1.48
N LYS A 441 13.91 -17.20 -2.62
CA LYS A 441 13.86 -16.54 -3.94
C LYS A 441 12.77 -15.46 -4.03
N PHE A 442 11.74 -15.57 -3.18
CA PHE A 442 10.67 -14.59 -3.07
C PHE A 442 10.89 -13.60 -1.91
N GLY A 443 12.15 -13.45 -1.45
CA GLY A 443 12.51 -12.48 -0.41
C GLY A 443 12.07 -12.88 1.01
N LEU A 444 11.62 -14.12 1.21
CA LEU A 444 11.18 -14.65 2.50
C LEU A 444 12.30 -15.49 3.12
N GLY A 445 13.30 -14.82 3.68
CA GLY A 445 14.53 -15.45 4.22
C GLY A 445 14.35 -16.15 5.58
N ALA A 446 15.48 -16.46 6.23
CA ALA A 446 15.54 -17.26 7.46
C ALA A 446 14.67 -16.75 8.61
N ASN A 447 14.47 -15.44 8.72
CA ASN A 447 13.63 -14.82 9.77
C ASN A 447 12.14 -15.02 9.50
N HIS A 448 11.73 -15.18 8.25
CA HIS A 448 10.32 -15.33 7.86
C HIS A 448 9.83 -16.77 7.97
N VAL A 449 10.66 -17.75 7.63
CA VAL A 449 10.26 -19.17 7.55
C VAL A 449 9.78 -19.76 8.87
N LYS A 450 10.20 -19.17 10.00
CA LYS A 450 9.80 -19.61 11.35
C LYS A 450 8.62 -18.83 11.92
N ARG A 451 8.21 -17.73 11.27
CA ARG A 451 7.09 -16.90 11.73
C ARG A 451 5.77 -17.58 11.42
N SER A 452 4.79 -17.39 12.29
CA SER A 452 3.40 -17.74 12.03
C SER A 452 2.90 -16.98 10.79
N CYS A 453 2.14 -17.65 9.93
CA CYS A 453 1.53 -17.02 8.75
C CYS A 453 0.62 -15.84 9.14
N SER A 454 -0.06 -15.90 10.29
CA SER A 454 -0.88 -14.81 10.82
C SER A 454 -0.08 -13.54 11.10
N SER A 455 1.23 -13.65 11.38
CA SER A 455 2.14 -12.53 11.65
C SER A 455 2.76 -11.91 10.39
N LEU A 456 2.52 -12.49 9.22
CA LEU A 456 3.05 -11.99 7.96
C LEU A 456 2.26 -10.76 7.48
N SER A 457 2.96 -9.78 6.92
CA SER A 457 2.32 -8.66 6.25
C SER A 457 1.56 -9.12 4.98
N PRO A 458 0.59 -8.36 4.49
CA PRO A 458 -0.10 -8.68 3.24
C PRO A 458 0.86 -8.93 2.06
N GLY A 459 1.90 -8.10 1.90
CA GLY A 459 2.92 -8.28 0.87
C GLY A 459 3.76 -9.55 1.05
N GLU A 460 4.12 -9.92 2.30
CA GLU A 460 4.81 -11.18 2.60
C GLU A 460 3.95 -12.41 2.26
N ARG A 461 2.64 -12.35 2.55
CA ARG A 461 1.68 -13.41 2.18
C ARG A 461 1.55 -13.55 0.66
N THR A 462 1.44 -12.42 -0.06
CA THR A 462 1.40 -12.43 -1.53
C THR A 462 2.65 -13.08 -2.12
N ARG A 463 3.86 -12.77 -1.61
CA ARG A 463 5.11 -13.40 -2.04
C ARG A 463 5.15 -14.90 -1.74
N ALA A 464 4.65 -15.33 -0.59
CA ALA A 464 4.54 -16.75 -0.25
C ALA A 464 3.60 -17.47 -1.21
N HIS A 465 2.47 -16.86 -1.56
CA HIS A 465 1.51 -17.41 -2.51
C HIS A 465 2.08 -17.49 -3.93
N LEU A 466 2.80 -16.47 -4.39
CA LEU A 466 3.51 -16.51 -5.67
C LEU A 466 4.55 -17.64 -5.71
N ALA A 467 5.28 -17.87 -4.61
CA ALA A 467 6.20 -18.99 -4.48
C ALA A 467 5.48 -20.35 -4.59
N GLU A 468 4.31 -20.48 -3.96
CA GLU A 468 3.45 -21.66 -4.08
C GLU A 468 3.02 -21.90 -5.54
N LEU A 469 2.48 -20.86 -6.21
CA LEU A 469 2.05 -20.97 -7.62
C LEU A 469 3.20 -21.46 -8.52
N GLN A 470 4.41 -20.97 -8.29
CA GLN A 470 5.59 -21.44 -9.02
C GLN A 470 5.94 -22.90 -8.73
N ALA A 471 5.85 -23.32 -7.46
CA ALA A 471 6.12 -24.70 -7.07
C ALA A 471 5.15 -25.69 -7.70
N LEU A 472 3.88 -25.29 -7.79
CA LEU A 472 2.82 -26.08 -8.39
C LEU A 472 2.86 -26.09 -9.93
N GLY A 473 3.75 -25.31 -10.55
CA GLY A 473 3.87 -25.23 -12.01
C GLY A 473 2.63 -24.63 -12.68
N VAL A 474 2.01 -23.67 -11.99
CA VAL A 474 0.81 -22.97 -12.49
C VAL A 474 1.12 -22.30 -13.82
N ASN A 475 0.25 -22.54 -14.82
CA ASN A 475 0.35 -21.95 -16.15
C ASN A 475 -0.83 -21.04 -16.50
N VAL A 476 -1.83 -20.97 -15.63
CA VAL A 476 -2.92 -19.98 -15.66
C VAL A 476 -3.02 -19.34 -14.29
N VAL A 477 -2.73 -18.05 -14.21
CA VAL A 477 -2.85 -17.28 -12.97
C VAL A 477 -4.12 -16.42 -13.04
N VAL A 478 -4.96 -16.53 -12.02
CA VAL A 478 -6.18 -15.75 -11.85
C VAL A 478 -6.00 -14.80 -10.66
N LEU A 479 -6.24 -13.51 -10.89
CA LEU A 479 -6.05 -12.46 -9.91
C LEU A 479 -7.36 -11.70 -9.70
N ASP A 480 -7.86 -11.69 -8.47
CA ASP A 480 -9.06 -10.92 -8.07
C ASP A 480 -8.63 -9.78 -7.13
N GLU A 481 -8.62 -8.55 -7.65
CA GLU A 481 -8.19 -7.31 -6.97
C GLU A 481 -6.84 -7.50 -6.21
N PRO A 482 -5.77 -7.89 -6.91
CA PRO A 482 -4.52 -8.29 -6.26
C PRO A 482 -3.77 -7.13 -5.60
N THR A 483 -4.06 -5.88 -5.97
CA THR A 483 -3.43 -4.67 -5.44
C THR A 483 -4.06 -4.18 -4.14
N ASN A 484 -5.31 -4.57 -3.83
CA ASN A 484 -5.99 -4.15 -2.61
C ASN A 484 -5.22 -4.54 -1.35
N HIS A 485 -5.10 -3.62 -0.41
CA HIS A 485 -4.38 -3.78 0.86
C HIS A 485 -2.87 -4.08 0.75
N LEU A 486 -2.29 -4.06 -0.45
CA LEU A 486 -0.85 -4.07 -0.64
C LEU A 486 -0.29 -2.66 -0.48
N ASP A 487 0.88 -2.55 0.14
CA ASP A 487 1.62 -1.30 0.04
C ASP A 487 2.28 -1.17 -1.35
N LEU A 488 2.68 0.04 -1.67
CA LEU A 488 3.22 0.38 -3.00
C LEU A 488 4.41 -0.49 -3.39
N GLU A 489 5.28 -0.84 -2.43
CA GLU A 489 6.42 -1.72 -2.70
C GLU A 489 5.97 -3.14 -3.08
N ALA A 490 4.96 -3.67 -2.40
CA ALA A 490 4.42 -5.00 -2.72
C ALA A 490 3.69 -5.01 -4.07
N VAL A 491 3.02 -3.92 -4.44
CA VAL A 491 2.40 -3.75 -5.77
C VAL A 491 3.49 -3.72 -6.86
N GLU A 492 4.55 -2.92 -6.69
CA GLU A 492 5.69 -2.87 -7.64
C GLU A 492 6.33 -4.25 -7.83
N GLN A 493 6.50 -5.00 -6.74
CA GLN A 493 7.04 -6.38 -6.79
C GLN A 493 6.12 -7.33 -7.55
N LEU A 494 4.80 -7.23 -7.34
CA LEU A 494 3.81 -8.03 -8.06
C LEU A 494 3.82 -7.70 -9.56
N GLU A 495 3.91 -6.42 -9.93
CA GLU A 495 4.02 -5.97 -11.32
C GLU A 495 5.24 -6.56 -12.03
N VAL A 496 6.40 -6.51 -11.38
CA VAL A 496 7.64 -7.11 -11.90
C VAL A 496 7.48 -8.62 -12.11
N ALA A 497 6.88 -9.31 -11.14
CA ALA A 497 6.63 -10.74 -11.21
C ALA A 497 5.73 -11.12 -12.39
N LEU A 498 4.63 -10.40 -12.56
CA LEU A 498 3.63 -10.67 -13.60
C LEU A 498 4.09 -10.17 -14.98
N GLY A 499 4.89 -9.10 -15.02
CA GLY A 499 5.50 -8.60 -16.25
C GLY A 499 6.38 -9.65 -16.93
N GLY A 500 7.13 -10.44 -16.15
CA GLY A 500 7.96 -11.53 -16.63
C GLY A 500 7.25 -12.88 -16.80
N TYR A 501 5.96 -12.98 -16.46
CA TYR A 501 5.21 -14.22 -16.55
C TYR A 501 4.81 -14.54 -18.01
N ASP A 502 5.19 -15.73 -18.49
CA ASP A 502 4.97 -16.21 -19.85
C ASP A 502 3.72 -17.11 -20.00
N GLY A 503 2.97 -17.33 -18.92
CA GLY A 503 1.73 -18.07 -18.91
C GLY A 503 0.50 -17.22 -19.19
N THR A 504 -0.69 -17.87 -19.12
CA THR A 504 -1.98 -17.20 -19.28
C THR A 504 -2.36 -16.46 -17.99
N LEU A 505 -2.89 -15.25 -18.11
CA LEU A 505 -3.27 -14.41 -16.99
C LEU A 505 -4.74 -13.95 -17.14
N VAL A 506 -5.49 -14.08 -16.06
CA VAL A 506 -6.82 -13.47 -15.93
C VAL A 506 -6.78 -12.51 -14.74
N VAL A 507 -7.14 -11.25 -14.94
CA VAL A 507 -7.06 -10.23 -13.93
C VAL A 507 -8.35 -9.41 -13.80
N VAL A 508 -8.79 -9.23 -12.57
CA VAL A 508 -9.75 -8.19 -12.18
C VAL A 508 -8.96 -7.18 -11.35
N SER A 509 -8.95 -5.92 -11.78
CA SER A 509 -8.35 -4.84 -11.00
C SER A 509 -8.95 -3.49 -11.39
N HIS A 510 -8.99 -2.58 -10.44
CA HIS A 510 -9.33 -1.18 -10.62
C HIS A 510 -8.10 -0.27 -10.60
N ASP A 511 -6.90 -0.82 -10.37
CA ASP A 511 -5.63 -0.09 -10.43
C ASP A 511 -5.19 0.09 -11.91
N ARG A 512 -5.32 1.33 -12.40
CA ARG A 512 -5.00 1.70 -13.79
C ARG A 512 -3.54 1.42 -14.14
N ARG A 513 -2.59 1.80 -13.25
CA ARG A 513 -1.15 1.58 -13.48
C ARG A 513 -0.77 0.10 -13.44
N PHE A 514 -1.37 -0.65 -12.54
CA PHE A 514 -1.20 -2.10 -12.50
C PHE A 514 -1.64 -2.76 -13.80
N LEU A 515 -2.82 -2.40 -14.33
CA LEU A 515 -3.30 -2.90 -15.61
C LEU A 515 -2.38 -2.50 -16.78
N GLU A 516 -1.87 -1.26 -16.81
CA GLU A 516 -0.89 -0.84 -17.81
C GLU A 516 0.40 -1.67 -17.76
N ARG A 517 0.90 -1.99 -16.56
CA ARG A 517 2.13 -2.81 -16.38
C ARG A 517 1.91 -4.28 -16.72
N VAL A 518 0.76 -4.83 -16.37
CA VAL A 518 0.37 -6.21 -16.70
C VAL A 518 0.08 -6.36 -18.19
N ALA A 519 -0.32 -5.27 -18.87
CA ALA A 519 -0.57 -5.17 -20.30
C ALA A 519 -1.56 -6.26 -20.80
N PRO A 520 -2.86 -6.23 -20.40
CA PRO A 520 -3.84 -7.17 -20.90
C PRO A 520 -3.95 -7.08 -22.42
N THR A 521 -4.10 -8.25 -23.07
CA THR A 521 -4.27 -8.34 -24.52
C THR A 521 -5.73 -8.30 -24.96
N ARG A 522 -6.64 -8.58 -24.02
CA ARG A 522 -8.10 -8.54 -24.22
C ARG A 522 -8.83 -8.09 -22.96
N GLU A 523 -9.93 -7.39 -23.12
CA GLU A 523 -10.84 -6.99 -22.05
C GLU A 523 -12.24 -7.57 -22.28
N ILE A 524 -12.85 -8.10 -21.21
CA ILE A 524 -14.25 -8.50 -21.17
C ILE A 524 -14.96 -7.62 -20.13
N ARG A 525 -16.14 -7.12 -20.49
CA ARG A 525 -16.99 -6.35 -19.58
C ARG A 525 -18.18 -7.19 -19.11
N VAL A 526 -18.41 -7.15 -17.79
CA VAL A 526 -19.48 -7.89 -17.11
C VAL A 526 -20.51 -6.94 -16.52
#